data_e5b475d1c3a997660f5450744b40ebee
#
_entry.id   e5b475d1c3a997660f5450744b40ebee
#
_cell.length_a   1.000
_cell.length_b   1.000
_cell.length_c   1.000
_cell.angle_alpha   90.00
_cell.angle_beta   90.00
_cell.angle_gamma   90.00
#
_symmetry.space_group_name_H-M   'P 1'
#
loop_
_entity.id
_entity.type
_entity.pdbx_description
1 polymer ?
#
loop_
_entity_poly.entity_id
_entity_poly.type
_entity_poly.pdbx_seq_one_letter_code
_entity_poly.pdbx_strand_id
1 'polypeptide(L)'
;KGIGAAESIVKRELLAGGYPVVNEAQLEKIKRSKAAALALQGDAEAIMRLGKSYNVKILLRGQASMHEPRLNEFQLYTATANISVQAYSTANGKYIFSDTVMAKEVGYTADEAREKALAAAAQIMAQNIIRGEGSAGGVGSDSGPVGPAGAITLVVTGISSFSQANEILAAVQHTSRVSEARMMAYEGGTATIELKSQDSPKTFAGLLSRTGLQIRIQGISANTVSAEAY
;
A
#
# COMPACT_ATOMS: atom_id res chain seq x y z
N LYS A 1 2.61 22.42 -7.02
CA LYS A 1 1.86 22.92 -5.81
C LYS A 1 1.22 21.79 -4.98
N GLY A 2 0.89 20.62 -5.55
CA GLY A 2 0.17 19.56 -4.83
C GLY A 2 0.99 18.77 -3.79
N ILE A 3 2.29 18.54 -4.01
CA ILE A 3 3.11 17.67 -3.15
C ILE A 3 3.23 18.22 -1.72
N GLY A 4 3.42 19.53 -1.57
CA GLY A 4 3.51 20.15 -0.23
C GLY A 4 2.23 20.08 0.57
N ALA A 5 1.06 20.13 -0.08
CA ALA A 5 -0.24 19.96 0.59
C ALA A 5 -0.42 18.52 1.09
N ALA A 6 -0.10 17.50 0.27
CA ALA A 6 -0.14 16.11 0.67
C ALA A 6 0.83 15.82 1.84
N GLU A 7 2.05 16.34 1.77
CA GLU A 7 3.05 16.22 2.84
C GLU A 7 2.53 16.81 4.17
N SER A 8 1.91 17.99 4.12
CA SER A 8 1.34 18.63 5.32
C SER A 8 0.20 17.83 5.93
N ILE A 9 -0.65 17.23 5.11
CA ILE A 9 -1.76 16.39 5.58
C ILE A 9 -1.21 15.12 6.23
N VAL A 10 -0.31 14.39 5.56
CA VAL A 10 0.31 13.18 6.11
C VAL A 10 1.01 13.47 7.43
N LYS A 11 1.77 14.55 7.50
CA LYS A 11 2.46 14.99 8.72
C LYS A 11 1.50 15.27 9.87
N ARG A 12 0.39 15.96 9.61
CA ARG A 12 -0.65 16.25 10.61
C ARG A 12 -1.29 14.98 11.15
N GLU A 13 -1.67 14.06 10.27
CA GLU A 13 -2.29 12.78 10.64
C GLU A 13 -1.33 11.88 11.43
N LEU A 14 -0.04 11.83 11.04
CA LEU A 14 0.98 11.10 11.79
C LEU A 14 1.16 11.66 13.20
N LEU A 15 1.21 12.99 13.34
CA LEU A 15 1.29 13.64 14.65
C LEU A 15 0.05 13.34 15.51
N ALA A 16 -1.15 13.38 14.92
CA ALA A 16 -2.40 13.02 15.60
C ALA A 16 -2.41 11.53 16.02
N GLY A 17 -1.77 10.65 15.25
CA GLY A 17 -1.57 9.24 15.57
C GLY A 17 -0.47 8.96 16.61
N GLY A 18 0.17 10.01 17.17
CA GLY A 18 1.22 9.87 18.17
C GLY A 18 2.62 9.63 17.63
N TYR A 19 2.83 9.74 16.32
CA TYR A 19 4.14 9.61 15.71
C TYR A 19 4.88 10.96 15.71
N PRO A 20 6.04 11.07 16.38
CA PRO A 20 6.81 12.30 16.37
C PRO A 20 7.41 12.55 14.98
N VAL A 21 7.15 13.73 14.44
CA VAL A 21 7.66 14.16 13.13
C VAL A 21 8.67 15.28 13.34
N VAL A 22 9.75 15.30 12.56
CA VAL A 22 10.74 16.38 12.58
C VAL A 22 10.08 17.73 12.29
N ASN A 23 10.58 18.79 12.94
CA ASN A 23 10.08 20.14 12.68
C ASN A 23 10.47 20.63 11.27
N GLU A 24 9.80 21.66 10.78
CA GLU A 24 9.97 22.18 9.43
C GLU A 24 11.40 22.62 9.14
N ALA A 25 12.05 23.30 10.08
CA ALA A 25 13.43 23.78 9.93
C ALA A 25 14.42 22.61 9.79
N GLN A 26 14.21 21.53 10.52
CA GLN A 26 15.00 20.31 10.43
C GLN A 26 14.72 19.56 9.12
N LEU A 27 13.47 19.49 8.70
CA LEU A 27 13.06 18.86 7.44
C LEU A 27 13.71 19.57 6.24
N GLU A 28 13.71 20.90 6.22
CA GLU A 28 14.36 21.68 5.17
C GLU A 28 15.88 21.47 5.14
N LYS A 29 16.53 21.36 6.31
CA LYS A 29 17.96 21.01 6.37
C LYS A 29 18.23 19.61 5.80
N ILE A 30 17.37 18.63 6.12
CA ILE A 30 17.45 17.28 5.56
C ILE A 30 17.31 17.34 4.05
N LYS A 31 16.26 17.96 3.52
CA LYS A 31 15.98 18.07 2.07
C LYS A 31 17.16 18.66 1.27
N ARG A 32 17.89 19.60 1.84
CA ARG A 32 19.06 20.27 1.21
C ARG A 32 20.36 19.47 1.32
N SER A 33 20.39 18.40 2.09
CA SER A 33 21.62 17.62 2.30
C SER A 33 21.93 16.69 1.10
N LYS A 34 23.22 16.48 0.82
CA LYS A 34 23.65 15.50 -0.18
C LYS A 34 23.18 14.08 0.17
N ALA A 35 23.12 13.76 1.47
CA ALA A 35 22.65 12.47 1.93
C ALA A 35 21.16 12.26 1.60
N ALA A 36 20.33 13.31 1.64
CA ALA A 36 18.93 13.19 1.23
C ALA A 36 18.78 12.89 -0.27
N ALA A 37 19.57 13.50 -1.12
CA ALA A 37 19.57 13.23 -2.55
C ALA A 37 19.91 11.76 -2.86
N LEU A 38 20.90 11.19 -2.17
CA LEU A 38 21.27 9.77 -2.30
C LEU A 38 20.21 8.85 -1.65
N ALA A 39 19.69 9.23 -0.50
CA ALA A 39 18.61 8.47 0.17
C ALA A 39 17.34 8.40 -0.69
N LEU A 40 17.04 9.45 -1.47
CA LEU A 40 15.95 9.43 -2.46
C LEU A 40 16.20 8.44 -3.62
N GLN A 41 17.44 8.01 -3.83
CA GLN A 41 17.79 6.95 -4.78
C GLN A 41 17.82 5.56 -4.14
N GLY A 42 17.56 5.47 -2.83
CA GLY A 42 17.54 4.21 -2.08
C GLY A 42 18.91 3.79 -1.51
N ASP A 43 19.88 4.72 -1.46
CA ASP A 43 21.19 4.44 -0.89
C ASP A 43 21.09 4.21 0.62
N ALA A 44 21.37 2.97 1.06
CA ALA A 44 21.23 2.54 2.44
C ALA A 44 22.19 3.27 3.39
N GLU A 45 23.41 3.59 2.95
CA GLU A 45 24.40 4.32 3.78
C GLU A 45 23.96 5.77 3.99
N ALA A 46 23.41 6.40 2.94
CA ALA A 46 22.87 7.75 3.03
C ALA A 46 21.66 7.80 3.99
N ILE A 47 20.78 6.81 3.92
CA ILE A 47 19.62 6.66 4.84
C ILE A 47 20.12 6.52 6.29
N MET A 48 21.07 5.64 6.56
CA MET A 48 21.65 5.47 7.91
C MET A 48 22.37 6.75 8.40
N ARG A 49 23.06 7.45 7.50
CA ARG A 49 23.73 8.72 7.80
C ARG A 49 22.73 9.80 8.21
N LEU A 50 21.60 9.92 7.48
CA LEU A 50 20.51 10.82 7.85
C LEU A 50 19.94 10.48 9.24
N GLY A 51 19.72 9.20 9.52
CA GLY A 51 19.26 8.76 10.82
C GLY A 51 20.16 9.21 11.96
N LYS A 52 21.48 9.02 11.81
CA LYS A 52 22.46 9.44 12.82
C LYS A 52 22.58 10.97 12.95
N SER A 53 22.61 11.69 11.82
CA SER A 53 22.83 13.14 11.83
C SER A 53 21.65 13.93 12.38
N TYR A 54 20.42 13.43 12.20
CA TYR A 54 19.19 14.13 12.56
C TYR A 54 18.36 13.40 13.64
N ASN A 55 18.88 12.32 14.19
CA ASN A 55 18.19 11.45 15.18
C ASN A 55 16.79 11.01 14.70
N VAL A 56 16.71 10.57 13.47
CA VAL A 56 15.47 10.09 12.83
C VAL A 56 15.51 8.57 12.74
N LYS A 57 14.44 7.90 13.15
CA LYS A 57 14.35 6.42 13.12
C LYS A 57 13.80 5.88 11.81
N ILE A 58 12.92 6.63 11.17
CA ILE A 58 12.23 6.23 9.93
C ILE A 58 12.32 7.38 8.94
N LEU A 59 12.69 7.07 7.71
CA LEU A 59 12.66 7.98 6.56
C LEU A 59 11.48 7.60 5.67
N LEU A 60 10.56 8.55 5.44
CA LEU A 60 9.47 8.40 4.48
C LEU A 60 9.84 9.10 3.18
N ARG A 61 9.72 8.39 2.07
CA ARG A 61 9.80 8.93 0.72
C ARG A 61 8.45 8.82 0.06
N GLY A 62 7.89 9.94 -0.38
CA GLY A 62 6.58 9.97 -1.03
C GLY A 62 6.63 10.61 -2.42
N GLN A 63 5.73 10.17 -3.28
CA GLN A 63 5.41 10.78 -4.57
C GLN A 63 3.90 10.94 -4.69
N ALA A 64 3.47 12.07 -5.22
CA ALA A 64 2.08 12.32 -5.54
C ALA A 64 1.93 12.66 -7.03
N SER A 65 0.94 12.08 -7.67
CA SER A 65 0.56 12.39 -9.04
C SER A 65 -0.95 12.60 -9.12
N MET A 66 -1.38 13.45 -10.04
CA MET A 66 -2.79 13.73 -10.28
C MET A 66 -3.10 13.59 -11.77
N HIS A 67 -4.24 12.97 -12.06
CA HIS A 67 -4.78 12.95 -13.41
C HIS A 67 -5.51 14.26 -13.69
N GLU A 68 -5.56 14.65 -14.98
CA GLU A 68 -6.35 15.79 -15.41
C GLU A 68 -7.84 15.60 -15.04
N PRO A 69 -8.46 16.57 -14.34
CA PRO A 69 -9.86 16.50 -13.98
C PRO A 69 -10.74 16.43 -15.23
N ARG A 70 -11.78 15.64 -15.17
CA ARG A 70 -12.76 15.50 -16.25
C ARG A 70 -14.12 15.95 -15.77
N LEU A 71 -14.82 16.71 -16.62
CA LEU A 71 -16.21 17.08 -16.40
C LEU A 71 -17.07 15.83 -16.59
N ASN A 72 -17.96 15.54 -15.63
CA ASN A 72 -18.91 14.43 -15.72
C ASN A 72 -20.27 14.89 -16.24
N GLU A 73 -21.20 13.97 -16.40
CA GLU A 73 -22.56 14.23 -16.88
C GLU A 73 -23.39 15.17 -15.97
N PHE A 74 -22.98 15.31 -14.70
CA PHE A 74 -23.63 16.20 -13.73
C PHE A 74 -22.99 17.60 -13.68
N GLN A 75 -22.19 17.97 -14.66
CA GLN A 75 -21.47 19.26 -14.71
C GLN A 75 -20.50 19.46 -13.52
N LEU A 76 -20.00 18.37 -12.92
CA LEU A 76 -19.00 18.37 -11.86
C LEU A 76 -17.67 17.88 -12.40
N TYR A 77 -16.57 18.44 -11.90
CA TYR A 77 -15.23 17.96 -12.19
C TYR A 77 -14.91 16.75 -11.31
N THR A 78 -14.39 15.72 -11.92
CA THR A 78 -13.88 14.53 -11.23
C THR A 78 -12.37 14.49 -11.36
N ALA A 79 -11.66 14.43 -10.24
CA ALA A 79 -10.20 14.30 -10.18
C ALA A 79 -9.78 13.01 -9.49
N THR A 80 -8.64 12.46 -9.91
CA THR A 80 -8.01 11.30 -9.29
C THR A 80 -6.60 11.66 -8.87
N ALA A 81 -6.27 11.39 -7.61
CA ALA A 81 -4.93 11.55 -7.06
C ALA A 81 -4.34 10.19 -6.68
N ASN A 82 -3.07 9.98 -6.97
CA ASN A 82 -2.30 8.82 -6.54
C ASN A 82 -1.18 9.30 -5.62
N ILE A 83 -1.02 8.64 -4.48
CA ILE A 83 0.09 8.85 -3.56
C ILE A 83 0.79 7.53 -3.32
N SER A 84 2.09 7.47 -3.58
CA SER A 84 2.94 6.33 -3.26
C SER A 84 3.91 6.75 -2.17
N VAL A 85 4.07 5.91 -1.14
CA VAL A 85 5.03 6.13 -0.05
C VAL A 85 5.88 4.89 0.17
N GLN A 86 7.14 5.12 0.42
CA GLN A 86 8.12 4.12 0.84
C GLN A 86 8.72 4.55 2.17
N ALA A 87 8.86 3.62 3.11
CA ALA A 87 9.50 3.86 4.39
C ALA A 87 10.76 3.01 4.54
N TYR A 88 11.78 3.61 5.12
CA TYR A 88 13.08 2.99 5.39
C TYR A 88 13.43 3.12 6.86
N SER A 89 13.95 2.04 7.46
CA SER A 89 14.58 2.10 8.77
C SER A 89 15.96 2.75 8.64
N THR A 90 16.18 3.82 9.37
CA THR A 90 17.49 4.49 9.38
C THR A 90 18.55 3.77 10.19
N ALA A 91 18.17 2.77 10.99
CA ALA A 91 19.11 1.95 11.75
C ALA A 91 19.97 1.05 10.84
N ASN A 92 19.40 0.58 9.73
CA ASN A 92 20.04 -0.40 8.84
C ASN A 92 19.83 -0.10 7.35
N GLY A 93 19.20 1.00 7.00
CA GLY A 93 18.89 1.38 5.62
C GLY A 93 17.85 0.50 4.92
N LYS A 94 17.23 -0.45 5.65
CA LYS A 94 16.29 -1.40 5.05
C LYS A 94 14.92 -0.78 4.82
N TYR A 95 14.34 -1.21 3.73
CA TYR A 95 12.97 -0.93 3.35
C TYR A 95 11.99 -1.66 4.30
N ILE A 96 11.06 -0.94 4.90
CA ILE A 96 10.14 -1.49 5.91
C ILE A 96 8.67 -1.34 5.56
N PHE A 97 8.32 -0.49 4.58
CA PHE A 97 6.93 -0.23 4.20
C PHE A 97 6.85 0.33 2.79
N SER A 98 5.86 -0.08 2.02
CA SER A 98 5.43 0.57 0.79
C SER A 98 3.94 0.48 0.62
N ASP A 99 3.36 1.56 0.13
CA ASP A 99 1.96 1.57 -0.23
C ASP A 99 1.71 2.58 -1.35
N THR A 100 0.63 2.35 -2.11
CA THR A 100 0.12 3.27 -3.13
C THR A 100 -1.37 3.39 -2.96
N VAL A 101 -1.83 4.60 -2.72
CA VAL A 101 -3.23 4.94 -2.52
C VAL A 101 -3.73 5.76 -3.69
N MET A 102 -4.91 5.45 -4.17
CA MET A 102 -5.64 6.21 -5.16
C MET A 102 -6.95 6.72 -4.53
N ALA A 103 -7.22 8.01 -4.68
CA ALA A 103 -8.51 8.59 -4.31
C ALA A 103 -9.12 9.36 -5.49
N LYS A 104 -10.43 9.27 -5.60
CA LYS A 104 -11.22 9.93 -6.65
C LYS A 104 -12.28 10.78 -5.99
N GLU A 105 -12.28 12.07 -6.31
CA GLU A 105 -13.19 13.05 -5.71
C GLU A 105 -13.83 13.94 -6.77
N VAL A 106 -14.93 14.57 -6.38
CA VAL A 106 -15.67 15.49 -7.23
C VAL A 106 -15.69 16.90 -6.63
N GLY A 107 -15.71 17.91 -7.51
CA GLY A 107 -15.80 19.32 -7.13
C GLY A 107 -16.53 20.15 -8.19
N TYR A 108 -16.96 21.33 -7.81
CA TYR A 108 -17.58 22.28 -8.74
C TYR A 108 -16.55 22.90 -9.69
N THR A 109 -15.30 22.92 -9.28
CA THR A 109 -14.17 23.38 -10.11
C THR A 109 -13.11 22.27 -10.22
N ALA A 110 -12.29 22.35 -11.27
CA ALA A 110 -11.18 21.43 -11.45
C ALA A 110 -10.19 21.45 -10.28
N ASP A 111 -9.92 22.62 -9.73
CA ASP A 111 -8.98 22.79 -8.61
C ASP A 111 -9.56 22.24 -7.31
N GLU A 112 -10.84 22.48 -7.03
CA GLU A 112 -11.53 21.89 -5.87
C GLU A 112 -11.52 20.36 -5.94
N ALA A 113 -11.81 19.76 -7.09
CA ALA A 113 -11.77 18.31 -7.27
C ALA A 113 -10.35 17.76 -7.03
N ARG A 114 -9.31 18.45 -7.55
CA ARG A 114 -7.89 18.08 -7.32
C ARG A 114 -7.51 18.13 -5.84
N GLU A 115 -7.86 19.21 -5.14
CA GLU A 115 -7.55 19.39 -3.74
C GLU A 115 -8.22 18.33 -2.87
N LYS A 116 -9.51 18.04 -3.12
CA LYS A 116 -10.26 16.99 -2.41
C LYS A 116 -9.64 15.61 -2.64
N ALA A 117 -9.36 15.26 -3.90
CA ALA A 117 -8.75 13.97 -4.24
C ALA A 117 -7.37 13.79 -3.58
N LEU A 118 -6.55 14.84 -3.60
CA LEU A 118 -5.23 14.82 -2.97
C LEU A 118 -5.34 14.69 -1.45
N ALA A 119 -6.27 15.42 -0.83
CA ALA A 119 -6.49 15.36 0.61
C ALA A 119 -6.99 13.98 1.05
N ALA A 120 -7.96 13.41 0.32
CA ALA A 120 -8.47 12.07 0.60
C ALA A 120 -7.38 11.00 0.47
N ALA A 121 -6.58 11.03 -0.60
CA ALA A 121 -5.47 10.11 -0.79
C ALA A 121 -4.41 10.24 0.32
N ALA A 122 -4.08 11.48 0.74
CA ALA A 122 -3.11 11.74 1.80
C ALA A 122 -3.60 11.25 3.17
N GLN A 123 -4.88 11.41 3.47
CA GLN A 123 -5.48 10.89 4.71
C GLN A 123 -5.46 9.37 4.76
N ILE A 124 -5.88 8.70 3.69
CA ILE A 124 -5.86 7.23 3.60
C ILE A 124 -4.42 6.73 3.74
N MET A 125 -3.46 7.33 3.03
CA MET A 125 -2.04 6.96 3.12
C MET A 125 -1.51 7.10 4.55
N ALA A 126 -1.81 8.20 5.23
CA ALA A 126 -1.39 8.41 6.62
C ALA A 126 -1.99 7.35 7.56
N GLN A 127 -3.25 6.99 7.39
CA GLN A 127 -3.90 5.92 8.15
C GLN A 127 -3.25 4.56 7.89
N ASN A 128 -2.91 4.25 6.63
CA ASN A 128 -2.22 3.00 6.28
C ASN A 128 -0.83 2.94 6.92
N ILE A 129 -0.08 4.04 6.94
CA ILE A 129 1.20 4.12 7.64
C ILE A 129 1.03 3.87 9.15
N ILE A 130 0.04 4.53 9.78
CA ILE A 130 -0.24 4.39 11.23
C ILE A 130 -0.63 2.96 11.57
N ARG A 131 -1.42 2.31 10.72
CA ARG A 131 -1.86 0.92 10.92
C ARG A 131 -0.80 -0.11 10.49
N GLY A 132 0.25 0.30 9.80
CA GLY A 132 1.23 -0.61 9.22
C GLY A 132 0.67 -1.44 8.07
N GLU A 133 -0.36 -0.95 7.38
CA GLU A 133 -1.10 -1.65 6.32
C GLU A 133 -0.42 -1.57 4.93
N GLY A 134 0.88 -1.32 4.86
CA GLY A 134 1.64 -1.30 3.60
C GLY A 134 2.39 -2.60 3.33
N SER A 135 2.77 -2.83 2.08
CA SER A 135 3.64 -3.97 1.72
C SER A 135 5.01 -3.80 2.36
N ALA A 136 5.32 -4.60 3.36
CA ALA A 136 6.69 -4.72 3.87
C ALA A 136 7.53 -5.50 2.86
N GLY A 137 8.50 -4.86 2.24
CA GLY A 137 9.52 -5.53 1.43
C GLY A 137 10.37 -6.43 2.32
N GLY A 138 10.18 -7.71 2.20
CA GLY A 138 11.05 -8.83 2.54
C GLY A 138 11.66 -8.93 3.94
N VAL A 139 11.48 -10.11 4.51
CA VAL A 139 12.19 -10.79 5.61
C VAL A 139 11.78 -10.43 7.05
N GLY A 140 10.92 -11.31 7.60
CA GLY A 140 10.99 -11.75 8.99
C GLY A 140 10.78 -10.72 10.09
N SER A 141 9.52 -10.47 10.42
CA SER A 141 9.12 -10.14 11.78
C SER A 141 7.72 -10.70 12.05
N ASP A 142 7.69 -11.63 12.95
CA ASP A 142 6.52 -12.27 13.53
C ASP A 142 5.83 -11.24 14.44
N SER A 143 4.85 -10.56 13.93
CA SER A 143 3.79 -9.80 14.61
C SER A 143 3.30 -8.62 13.74
N GLY A 144 2.58 -8.93 12.66
CA GLY A 144 1.75 -7.93 11.98
C GLY A 144 0.49 -7.66 12.79
N PRO A 145 0.06 -6.39 12.94
CA PRO A 145 -1.26 -6.12 13.49
C PRO A 145 -2.32 -6.76 12.59
N VAL A 146 -3.27 -7.39 13.22
CA VAL A 146 -4.46 -7.96 12.57
C VAL A 146 -5.21 -6.81 11.92
N GLY A 147 -5.18 -6.72 10.60
CA GLY A 147 -6.08 -5.85 9.85
C GLY A 147 -7.54 -6.22 10.16
N PRO A 148 -8.51 -5.33 9.96
CA PRO A 148 -9.90 -5.65 10.24
C PRO A 148 -10.27 -6.94 9.51
N ALA A 149 -10.81 -7.90 10.26
CA ALA A 149 -11.33 -9.15 9.71
C ALA A 149 -12.24 -8.81 8.53
N GLY A 150 -11.83 -9.15 7.30
CA GLY A 150 -12.69 -8.78 6.21
C GLY A 150 -12.24 -9.26 4.84
N ALA A 151 -11.63 -8.43 4.07
CA ALA A 151 -11.38 -8.70 2.65
C ALA A 151 -9.92 -9.03 2.38
N ILE A 152 -9.68 -10.18 1.77
CA ILE A 152 -8.37 -10.57 1.22
C ILE A 152 -8.50 -10.65 -0.30
N THR A 153 -7.52 -10.15 -1.02
CA THR A 153 -7.41 -10.31 -2.46
C THR A 153 -6.38 -11.40 -2.75
N LEU A 154 -6.80 -12.48 -3.39
CA LEU A 154 -5.90 -13.51 -3.89
C LEU A 154 -5.65 -13.27 -5.38
N VAL A 155 -4.40 -13.07 -5.77
CA VAL A 155 -3.97 -12.95 -7.16
C VAL A 155 -3.18 -14.21 -7.53
N VAL A 156 -3.68 -14.97 -8.50
CA VAL A 156 -3.01 -16.18 -8.97
C VAL A 156 -2.60 -15.98 -10.43
N THR A 157 -1.32 -16.15 -10.71
CA THR A 157 -0.73 -16.10 -12.07
C THR A 157 -0.41 -17.50 -12.57
N GLY A 158 -0.11 -17.66 -13.84
CA GLY A 158 0.27 -18.96 -14.42
C GLY A 158 -0.90 -19.90 -14.68
N ILE A 159 -2.14 -19.40 -14.62
CA ILE A 159 -3.35 -20.20 -14.84
C ILE A 159 -3.52 -20.49 -16.33
N SER A 160 -3.60 -21.78 -16.69
CA SER A 160 -3.67 -22.22 -18.08
C SER A 160 -5.07 -22.12 -18.68
N SER A 161 -6.13 -22.15 -17.85
CA SER A 161 -7.51 -22.14 -18.32
C SER A 161 -8.47 -21.53 -17.29
N PHE A 162 -9.63 -21.04 -17.76
CA PHE A 162 -10.70 -20.57 -16.90
C PHE A 162 -11.25 -21.67 -15.97
N SER A 163 -11.20 -22.95 -16.41
CA SER A 163 -11.57 -24.10 -15.57
C SER A 163 -10.67 -24.20 -14.34
N GLN A 164 -9.36 -24.07 -14.53
CA GLN A 164 -8.38 -24.06 -13.43
C GLN A 164 -8.62 -22.89 -12.48
N ALA A 165 -8.97 -21.71 -13.01
CA ALA A 165 -9.31 -20.55 -12.18
C ALA A 165 -10.55 -20.83 -11.30
N ASN A 166 -11.57 -21.50 -11.84
CA ASN A 166 -12.76 -21.90 -11.08
C ASN A 166 -12.47 -23.00 -10.05
N GLU A 167 -11.57 -23.94 -10.32
CA GLU A 167 -11.12 -24.93 -9.35
C GLU A 167 -10.42 -24.25 -8.15
N ILE A 168 -9.58 -23.26 -8.42
CA ILE A 168 -8.93 -22.45 -7.38
C ILE A 168 -9.98 -21.69 -6.57
N LEU A 169 -10.96 -21.05 -7.23
CA LEU A 169 -12.04 -20.35 -6.55
C LEU A 169 -12.85 -21.29 -5.65
N ALA A 170 -13.21 -22.48 -6.15
CA ALA A 170 -13.94 -23.50 -5.38
C ALA A 170 -13.13 -23.95 -4.17
N ALA A 171 -11.84 -24.22 -4.32
CA ALA A 171 -10.98 -24.60 -3.20
C ALA A 171 -10.85 -23.48 -2.15
N VAL A 172 -10.78 -22.24 -2.59
CA VAL A 172 -10.78 -21.04 -1.70
C VAL A 172 -12.09 -20.98 -0.92
N GLN A 173 -13.24 -21.18 -1.56
CA GLN A 173 -14.55 -21.17 -0.92
C GLN A 173 -14.69 -22.29 0.14
N HIS A 174 -14.02 -23.43 -0.06
CA HIS A 174 -14.03 -24.56 0.89
C HIS A 174 -12.95 -24.43 1.97
N THR A 175 -12.12 -23.39 1.92
CA THR A 175 -11.12 -23.14 2.97
C THR A 175 -11.82 -22.69 4.26
N SER A 176 -11.46 -23.30 5.39
CA SER A 176 -12.03 -22.95 6.68
C SER A 176 -11.88 -21.47 7.00
N ARG A 177 -12.93 -20.85 7.55
CA ARG A 177 -13.03 -19.42 7.91
C ARG A 177 -13.11 -18.43 6.74
N VAL A 178 -13.23 -18.90 5.50
CA VAL A 178 -13.66 -18.08 4.38
C VAL A 178 -15.17 -18.08 4.35
N SER A 179 -15.79 -16.90 4.46
CA SER A 179 -17.25 -16.75 4.46
C SER A 179 -17.81 -16.47 3.08
N GLU A 180 -17.02 -15.84 2.22
CA GLU A 180 -17.40 -15.50 0.86
C GLU A 180 -16.14 -15.41 0.00
N ALA A 181 -16.17 -15.95 -1.22
CA ALA A 181 -15.12 -15.73 -2.21
C ALA A 181 -15.75 -15.62 -3.61
N ARG A 182 -15.27 -14.68 -4.39
CA ARG A 182 -15.73 -14.42 -5.77
C ARG A 182 -14.57 -14.04 -6.67
N MET A 183 -14.63 -14.49 -7.91
CA MET A 183 -13.70 -14.06 -8.94
C MET A 183 -14.07 -12.66 -9.42
N MET A 184 -13.12 -11.74 -9.32
CA MET A 184 -13.29 -10.36 -9.77
C MET A 184 -12.87 -10.18 -11.22
N ALA A 185 -11.78 -10.86 -11.61
CA ALA A 185 -11.24 -10.81 -12.97
C ALA A 185 -10.48 -12.09 -13.30
N TYR A 186 -10.50 -12.46 -14.59
CA TYR A 186 -9.61 -13.46 -15.17
C TYR A 186 -9.12 -12.94 -16.52
N GLU A 187 -7.84 -12.64 -16.62
CA GLU A 187 -7.25 -12.08 -17.83
C GLU A 187 -5.78 -12.50 -17.94
N GLY A 188 -5.34 -12.89 -19.16
CA GLY A 188 -3.95 -13.19 -19.44
C GLY A 188 -3.32 -14.28 -18.56
N GLY A 189 -4.11 -15.29 -18.14
CA GLY A 189 -3.61 -16.36 -17.25
C GLY A 189 -3.48 -15.91 -15.78
N THR A 190 -4.08 -14.78 -15.42
CA THR A 190 -4.13 -14.26 -14.06
C THR A 190 -5.58 -14.20 -13.57
N ALA A 191 -5.86 -14.79 -12.41
CA ALA A 191 -7.14 -14.66 -11.73
C ALA A 191 -6.99 -13.78 -10.50
N THR A 192 -7.93 -12.85 -10.33
CA THR A 192 -8.08 -12.04 -9.12
C THR A 192 -9.35 -12.48 -8.39
N ILE A 193 -9.19 -12.97 -7.19
CA ILE A 193 -10.27 -13.47 -6.34
C ILE A 193 -10.33 -12.61 -5.08
N GLU A 194 -11.49 -11.99 -4.83
CA GLU A 194 -11.77 -11.32 -3.57
C GLU A 194 -12.45 -12.30 -2.63
N LEU A 195 -11.98 -12.34 -1.38
CA LEU A 195 -12.57 -13.23 -0.37
C LEU A 195 -12.70 -12.51 0.98
N LYS A 196 -13.70 -12.90 1.75
CA LYS A 196 -13.88 -12.50 3.14
C LYS A 196 -13.45 -13.63 4.06
N SER A 197 -12.47 -13.37 4.92
CA SER A 197 -11.94 -14.33 5.86
C SER A 197 -11.82 -13.70 7.25
N GLN A 198 -11.96 -14.56 8.28
CA GLN A 198 -11.65 -14.19 9.66
C GLN A 198 -10.16 -14.32 9.97
N ASP A 199 -9.40 -14.90 9.07
CA ASP A 199 -7.97 -15.10 9.18
C ASP A 199 -7.19 -13.94 8.58
N SER A 200 -5.97 -13.74 9.07
CA SER A 200 -5.01 -12.84 8.41
C SER A 200 -4.59 -13.41 7.05
N PRO A 201 -4.14 -12.57 6.09
CA PRO A 201 -3.62 -13.03 4.81
C PRO A 201 -2.51 -14.10 4.94
N LYS A 202 -1.67 -14.00 5.97
CA LYS A 202 -0.60 -14.96 6.26
C LYS A 202 -1.17 -16.32 6.69
N THR A 203 -2.16 -16.31 7.58
CA THR A 203 -2.84 -17.54 8.03
C THR A 203 -3.60 -18.19 6.87
N PHE A 204 -4.31 -17.37 6.08
CA PHE A 204 -5.02 -17.82 4.88
C PHE A 204 -4.05 -18.44 3.86
N ALA A 205 -2.92 -17.81 3.56
CA ALA A 205 -1.90 -18.36 2.65
C ALA A 205 -1.37 -19.71 3.15
N GLY A 206 -1.15 -19.86 4.46
CA GLY A 206 -0.76 -21.13 5.06
C GLY A 206 -1.83 -22.22 4.96
N LEU A 207 -3.12 -21.86 5.06
CA LEU A 207 -4.23 -22.78 4.85
C LEU A 207 -4.35 -23.16 3.36
N LEU A 208 -4.23 -22.16 2.46
CA LEU A 208 -4.29 -22.37 1.02
C LEU A 208 -3.20 -23.34 0.52
N SER A 209 -1.99 -23.26 1.07
CA SER A 209 -0.89 -24.20 0.74
C SER A 209 -1.18 -25.65 1.16
N ARG A 210 -2.17 -25.88 2.02
CA ARG A 210 -2.57 -27.24 2.49
C ARG A 210 -3.78 -27.79 1.74
N THR A 211 -4.39 -27.02 0.85
CA THR A 211 -5.58 -27.47 0.10
C THR A 211 -5.28 -28.46 -1.04
N GLY A 212 -4.01 -28.75 -1.30
CA GLY A 212 -3.60 -29.64 -2.39
C GLY A 212 -3.64 -28.99 -3.77
N LEU A 213 -3.93 -27.69 -3.86
CA LEU A 213 -3.83 -26.92 -5.09
C LEU A 213 -2.38 -26.86 -5.56
N GLN A 214 -2.17 -26.98 -6.87
CA GLN A 214 -0.85 -26.79 -7.48
C GLN A 214 -0.56 -25.28 -7.61
N ILE A 215 -0.37 -24.62 -6.49
CA ILE A 215 -0.05 -23.21 -6.42
C ILE A 215 1.12 -22.98 -5.45
N ARG A 216 1.96 -22.01 -5.78
CA ARG A 216 3.07 -21.57 -4.94
C ARG A 216 2.81 -20.13 -4.50
N ILE A 217 2.82 -19.88 -3.20
CA ILE A 217 2.72 -18.52 -2.68
C ILE A 217 4.00 -17.75 -3.04
N GLN A 218 3.84 -16.64 -3.73
CA GLN A 218 4.92 -15.76 -4.17
C GLN A 218 5.10 -14.56 -3.24
N GLY A 219 4.02 -14.09 -2.63
CA GLY A 219 4.05 -12.94 -1.74
C GLY A 219 2.79 -12.77 -0.93
N ILE A 220 2.93 -12.11 0.21
CA ILE A 220 1.82 -11.76 1.10
C ILE A 220 1.99 -10.30 1.48
N SER A 221 0.96 -9.51 1.29
CA SER A 221 0.89 -8.12 1.74
C SER A 221 -0.30 -7.92 2.68
N ALA A 222 -0.56 -6.69 3.13
CA ALA A 222 -1.57 -6.41 4.16
C ALA A 222 -2.93 -7.09 3.90
N ASN A 223 -3.43 -7.05 2.66
CA ASN A 223 -4.71 -7.65 2.28
C ASN A 223 -4.62 -8.46 0.97
N THR A 224 -3.42 -8.73 0.47
CA THR A 224 -3.24 -9.45 -0.80
C THR A 224 -2.31 -10.65 -0.62
N VAL A 225 -2.71 -11.78 -1.16
CA VAL A 225 -1.89 -12.97 -1.30
C VAL A 225 -1.63 -13.19 -2.78
N SER A 226 -0.37 -13.22 -3.18
CA SER A 226 0.05 -13.51 -4.55
C SER A 226 0.53 -14.93 -4.64
N ALA A 227 0.05 -15.67 -5.62
CA ALA A 227 0.43 -17.06 -5.86
C ALA A 227 0.66 -17.30 -7.36
N GLU A 228 1.37 -18.36 -7.69
CA GLU A 228 1.60 -18.84 -9.04
C GLU A 228 1.13 -20.29 -9.15
N ALA A 229 0.32 -20.58 -10.18
CA ALA A 229 -0.10 -21.93 -10.52
C ALA A 229 1.00 -22.63 -11.35
N TYR A 230 1.18 -23.93 -11.16
CA TYR A 230 2.16 -24.74 -11.89
C TYR A 230 1.61 -26.12 -12.29
#